data_31aad32002a853a2cad3c24f4f3a005d
#
_entry.id   31aad32002a853a2cad3c24f4f3a005d
#
_cell.length_a   1.000
_cell.length_b   1.000
_cell.length_c   1.000
_cell.angle_alpha   90.00
_cell.angle_beta   90.00
_cell.angle_gamma   90.00
#
_symmetry.space_group_name_H-M   'P 1'
#
loop_
_entity.id
_entity.type
_entity.pdbx_description
1 polymer ?
#
loop_
_entity_poly.entity_id
_entity_poly.type
_entity_poly.pdbx_seq_one_letter_code
_entity_poly.pdbx_strand_id
1 'polypeptide(L)'
;MQSLNDPEVQEFLEWADKPGPWPEEDDKIYTVGGLSNDKEGSFMKFQNKIKNNKMGKQLKLFPELYDGKTYDDYVPFVSEVEKFNATFGKPNNYEPTIPEKKEWQFVYDFISEELEEYREACEQGDIVEVLDALCDIAYVSLGNGTMLHGLKDKIWPAYQEVQASNMSKACKTEEEAILTVSKRSEEQGEACHFEKIAEGRYIVYRTRDKKVMKSIKYFRPNLKQFFND
;
A
#
# COMPACT_ATOMS: atom_id res chain seq x y z
N MET A 1 -17.29 6.19 20.04
CA MET A 1 -16.37 6.77 19.03
C MET A 1 -15.56 7.82 19.76
N GLN A 2 -14.27 7.66 19.87
CA GLN A 2 -13.38 8.73 20.34
C GLN A 2 -13.43 9.87 19.32
N SER A 3 -13.49 11.09 19.83
CA SER A 3 -13.51 12.28 18.98
C SER A 3 -12.16 12.44 18.29
N LEU A 4 -12.15 12.92 17.05
CA LEU A 4 -10.91 13.33 16.36
C LEU A 4 -10.10 14.38 17.15
N ASN A 5 -10.72 15.04 18.14
CA ASN A 5 -10.09 16.01 19.04
C ASN A 5 -9.59 15.36 20.35
N ASP A 6 -9.65 14.03 20.48
CA ASP A 6 -9.09 13.32 21.62
C ASP A 6 -7.55 13.48 21.61
N PRO A 7 -6.93 13.87 22.73
CA PRO A 7 -5.47 14.07 22.79
C PRO A 7 -4.66 12.85 22.36
N GLU A 8 -5.12 11.64 22.68
CA GLU A 8 -4.45 10.40 22.27
C GLU A 8 -4.54 10.16 20.76
N VAL A 9 -5.68 10.54 20.15
CA VAL A 9 -5.86 10.48 18.68
C VAL A 9 -4.99 11.53 18.00
N GLN A 10 -4.86 12.72 18.56
CA GLN A 10 -3.98 13.77 18.05
C GLN A 10 -2.50 13.38 18.16
N GLU A 11 -2.08 12.83 19.28
CA GLU A 11 -0.71 12.31 19.47
C GLU A 11 -0.38 11.21 18.45
N PHE A 12 -1.34 10.31 18.17
CA PHE A 12 -1.21 9.28 17.14
C PHE A 12 -1.09 9.89 15.73
N LEU A 13 -1.93 10.87 15.40
CA LEU A 13 -1.88 11.55 14.10
C LEU A 13 -0.57 12.30 13.92
N GLU A 14 -0.07 12.97 14.97
CA GLU A 14 1.25 13.62 14.96
C GLU A 14 2.40 12.62 14.81
N TRP A 15 2.29 11.43 15.44
CA TRP A 15 3.26 10.38 15.31
C TRP A 15 3.23 9.75 13.91
N ALA A 16 2.04 9.48 13.36
CA ALA A 16 1.84 8.95 12.01
C ALA A 16 2.34 9.93 10.92
N ASP A 17 2.45 11.21 11.27
CA ASP A 17 2.91 12.28 10.38
C ASP A 17 4.45 12.46 10.36
N LYS A 18 5.20 11.77 11.23
CA LYS A 18 6.68 11.89 11.28
C LYS A 18 7.32 11.17 10.09
N PRO A 19 8.19 11.83 9.31
CA PRO A 19 8.95 11.16 8.26
C PRO A 19 10.13 10.39 8.87
N GLY A 20 10.35 9.16 8.45
CA GLY A 20 11.56 8.42 8.81
C GLY A 20 11.30 7.01 9.33
N PRO A 21 12.35 6.27 9.66
CA PRO A 21 12.15 4.98 10.30
C PRO A 21 11.40 5.20 11.61
N TRP A 22 10.26 4.55 11.73
CA TRP A 22 9.41 4.61 12.92
C TRP A 22 10.23 4.15 14.13
N PRO A 23 10.11 4.82 15.30
CA PRO A 23 10.88 4.45 16.48
C PRO A 23 10.66 2.98 16.82
N GLU A 24 11.76 2.27 17.10
CA GLU A 24 11.74 0.84 17.38
C GLU A 24 11.06 0.47 18.71
N GLU A 25 10.82 1.47 19.56
CA GLU A 25 10.39 1.29 20.96
C GLU A 25 9.24 2.23 21.34
N ASP A 26 8.03 1.97 20.87
CA ASP A 26 6.84 2.51 21.55
C ASP A 26 5.82 1.37 21.77
N ASP A 27 5.90 0.77 22.98
CA ASP A 27 4.93 -0.20 23.49
C ASP A 27 3.59 0.43 23.92
N LYS A 28 3.32 1.67 23.53
CA LYS A 28 2.03 2.31 23.78
C LYS A 28 0.98 1.71 22.87
N ILE A 29 0.13 0.90 23.46
CA ILE A 29 -1.05 0.33 22.82
C ILE A 29 -2.16 1.37 22.91
N TYR A 30 -2.55 1.95 21.78
CA TYR A 30 -3.73 2.81 21.72
C TYR A 30 -4.99 1.93 21.77
N THR A 31 -5.66 1.90 22.91
CA THR A 31 -6.96 1.24 23.06
C THR A 31 -8.06 2.21 22.71
N VAL A 32 -8.80 1.92 21.65
CA VAL A 32 -10.05 2.63 21.37
C VAL A 32 -11.09 2.17 22.40
N GLY A 33 -11.44 3.07 23.33
CA GLY A 33 -12.38 2.76 24.41
C GLY A 33 -13.77 2.39 23.87
N GLY A 34 -14.36 1.34 24.45
CA GLY A 34 -15.78 1.00 24.26
C GLY A 34 -16.07 -0.31 23.53
N LEU A 35 -15.15 -1.24 23.46
CA LEU A 35 -15.41 -2.59 22.95
C LEU A 35 -15.93 -3.55 24.05
N SER A 36 -16.95 -4.37 23.71
CA SER A 36 -17.47 -5.42 24.60
C SER A 36 -16.39 -6.50 24.88
N ASN A 37 -16.51 -7.19 26.02
CA ASN A 37 -15.54 -8.20 26.48
C ASN A 37 -15.19 -9.29 25.44
N ASP A 38 -16.12 -9.66 24.54
CA ASP A 38 -15.85 -10.63 23.46
C ASP A 38 -14.90 -10.09 22.36
N LYS A 39 -14.88 -8.78 22.19
CA LYS A 39 -13.97 -8.13 21.21
C LYS A 39 -12.54 -7.96 21.76
N GLU A 40 -12.38 -7.84 23.07
CA GLU A 40 -11.06 -7.81 23.72
C GLU A 40 -10.29 -9.13 23.55
N GLY A 41 -10.96 -10.26 23.64
CA GLY A 41 -10.35 -11.58 23.41
C GLY A 41 -9.87 -11.76 21.97
N SER A 42 -10.63 -11.27 20.99
CA SER A 42 -10.26 -11.29 19.57
C SER A 42 -9.15 -10.29 19.24
N PHE A 43 -9.19 -9.12 19.86
CA PHE A 43 -8.17 -8.09 19.74
C PHE A 43 -6.82 -8.53 20.32
N MET A 44 -6.83 -9.17 21.52
CA MET A 44 -5.63 -9.72 22.13
C MET A 44 -5.02 -10.88 21.33
N LYS A 45 -5.84 -11.75 20.73
CA LYS A 45 -5.36 -12.81 19.81
C LYS A 45 -4.73 -12.21 18.55
N PHE A 46 -5.33 -11.18 18.01
CA PHE A 46 -4.83 -10.45 16.85
C PHE A 46 -3.53 -9.71 17.18
N GLN A 47 -3.45 -9.01 18.30
CA GLN A 47 -2.21 -8.38 18.77
C GLN A 47 -1.08 -9.39 19.00
N ASN A 48 -1.37 -10.56 19.56
CA ASN A 48 -0.37 -11.61 19.75
C ASN A 48 0.09 -12.21 18.41
N LYS A 49 -0.81 -12.36 17.43
CA LYS A 49 -0.47 -12.74 16.06
C LYS A 49 0.39 -11.66 15.37
N ILE A 50 0.11 -10.39 15.65
CA ILE A 50 0.88 -9.25 15.16
C ILE A 50 2.25 -9.15 15.82
N LYS A 51 2.36 -9.33 17.16
CA LYS A 51 3.64 -9.32 17.88
C LYS A 51 4.61 -10.38 17.39
N ASN A 52 4.08 -11.50 16.93
CA ASN A 52 4.87 -12.61 16.38
C ASN A 52 5.13 -12.50 14.87
N ASN A 53 4.62 -11.47 14.21
CA ASN A 53 4.77 -11.27 12.78
C ASN A 53 5.31 -9.87 12.51
N LYS A 54 6.36 -9.75 11.68
CA LYS A 54 6.96 -8.44 11.26
C LYS A 54 5.92 -7.46 10.68
N MET A 55 4.79 -7.97 10.19
CA MET A 55 3.64 -7.20 9.72
C MET A 55 2.95 -6.40 10.84
N GLY A 56 3.12 -6.79 12.10
CA GLY A 56 2.48 -6.13 13.24
C GLY A 56 2.89 -4.68 13.44
N LYS A 57 4.11 -4.29 13.04
CA LYS A 57 4.56 -2.90 13.14
C LYS A 57 3.78 -1.96 12.19
N GLN A 58 3.41 -2.43 10.99
CA GLN A 58 2.71 -1.60 9.99
C GLN A 58 1.20 -1.53 10.20
N LEU A 59 0.57 -2.61 10.67
CA LEU A 59 -0.87 -2.60 10.98
C LEU A 59 -1.21 -1.66 12.14
N LYS A 60 -0.24 -1.30 13.02
CA LYS A 60 -0.42 -0.27 14.06
C LYS A 60 -0.64 1.14 13.49
N LEU A 61 -0.29 1.38 12.23
CA LEU A 61 -0.43 2.67 11.54
C LEU A 61 -1.87 3.00 11.13
N PHE A 62 -2.76 2.01 11.12
CA PHE A 62 -4.14 2.16 10.67
C PHE A 62 -5.10 1.51 11.67
N PRO A 63 -5.41 2.20 12.79
CA PRO A 63 -6.29 1.67 13.84
C PRO A 63 -7.67 1.25 13.31
N GLU A 64 -8.17 1.94 12.28
CA GLU A 64 -9.42 1.61 11.58
C GLU A 64 -9.41 0.24 10.91
N LEU A 65 -8.24 -0.31 10.64
CA LEU A 65 -8.08 -1.67 10.10
C LEU A 65 -8.16 -2.76 11.17
N TYR A 66 -8.26 -2.39 12.47
CA TYR A 66 -8.41 -3.33 13.58
C TYR A 66 -9.87 -3.68 13.89
N ASP A 67 -10.72 -3.74 12.88
CA ASP A 67 -12.14 -4.08 12.99
C ASP A 67 -12.40 -5.60 13.18
N GLY A 68 -11.37 -6.35 13.50
CA GLY A 68 -11.42 -7.80 13.67
C GLY A 68 -11.11 -8.60 12.42
N LYS A 69 -10.76 -7.93 11.31
CA LYS A 69 -10.34 -8.59 10.07
C LYS A 69 -8.99 -9.27 10.19
N THR A 70 -8.81 -10.31 9.43
CA THR A 70 -7.54 -11.02 9.26
C THR A 70 -6.75 -10.42 8.08
N TYR A 71 -5.49 -10.83 7.92
CA TYR A 71 -4.70 -10.45 6.74
C TYR A 71 -5.41 -10.80 5.42
N ASP A 72 -6.03 -11.97 5.36
CA ASP A 72 -6.73 -12.46 4.17
C ASP A 72 -7.95 -11.59 3.80
N ASP A 73 -8.53 -10.88 4.76
CA ASP A 73 -9.61 -9.92 4.52
C ASP A 73 -9.13 -8.65 3.80
N TYR A 74 -7.83 -8.34 3.87
CA TYR A 74 -7.23 -7.16 3.21
C TYR A 74 -6.61 -7.47 1.85
N VAL A 75 -6.30 -8.74 1.58
CA VAL A 75 -5.74 -9.20 0.31
C VAL A 75 -6.49 -10.43 -0.23
N PRO A 76 -7.81 -10.31 -0.42
CA PRO A 76 -8.65 -11.45 -0.84
C PRO A 76 -8.16 -12.05 -2.15
N PHE A 77 -7.62 -11.27 -3.08
CA PHE A 77 -7.07 -11.77 -4.35
C PHE A 77 -6.04 -12.87 -4.16
N VAL A 78 -5.12 -12.70 -3.19
CA VAL A 78 -4.07 -13.69 -2.95
C VAL A 78 -4.65 -14.98 -2.37
N SER A 79 -5.57 -14.86 -1.39
CA SER A 79 -6.19 -16.01 -0.74
C SER A 79 -7.09 -16.81 -1.68
N GLU A 80 -7.82 -16.13 -2.57
CA GLU A 80 -8.67 -16.80 -3.55
C GLU A 80 -7.82 -17.51 -4.61
N VAL A 81 -6.73 -16.92 -5.07
CA VAL A 81 -5.80 -17.59 -6.01
C VAL A 81 -5.07 -18.76 -5.34
N GLU A 82 -4.69 -18.65 -4.06
CA GLU A 82 -4.13 -19.78 -3.30
C GLU A 82 -5.08 -20.97 -3.28
N LYS A 83 -6.38 -20.74 -3.03
CA LYS A 83 -7.43 -21.77 -3.08
C LYS A 83 -7.58 -22.36 -4.49
N PHE A 84 -7.59 -21.50 -5.50
CA PHE A 84 -7.64 -21.93 -6.89
C PHE A 84 -6.47 -22.85 -7.20
N ASN A 85 -5.25 -22.44 -6.90
CA ASN A 85 -4.05 -23.21 -7.14
C ASN A 85 -4.11 -24.58 -6.43
N ALA A 86 -4.52 -24.59 -5.15
CA ALA A 86 -4.69 -25.85 -4.40
C ALA A 86 -5.75 -26.77 -5.03
N THR A 87 -6.85 -26.20 -5.52
CA THR A 87 -7.95 -26.97 -6.15
C THR A 87 -7.50 -27.61 -7.47
N PHE A 88 -6.71 -26.89 -8.26
CA PHE A 88 -6.29 -27.32 -9.59
C PHE A 88 -4.88 -27.93 -9.63
N GLY A 89 -4.30 -28.23 -8.47
CA GLY A 89 -2.98 -28.88 -8.37
C GLY A 89 -1.83 -28.00 -8.89
N LYS A 90 -1.99 -26.68 -8.82
CA LYS A 90 -0.94 -25.72 -9.17
C LYS A 90 -0.08 -25.40 -7.94
N PRO A 91 1.22 -25.10 -8.11
CA PRO A 91 2.09 -24.80 -6.97
C PRO A 91 1.73 -23.48 -6.30
N ASN A 92 1.83 -23.47 -4.96
CA ASN A 92 1.84 -22.28 -4.13
C ASN A 92 3.21 -22.20 -3.46
N ASN A 93 3.94 -21.13 -3.68
CA ASN A 93 5.19 -20.87 -2.97
C ASN A 93 4.93 -20.01 -1.73
N TYR A 94 5.60 -20.31 -0.63
CA TYR A 94 5.48 -19.59 0.64
C TYR A 94 6.78 -18.91 1.06
N GLU A 95 7.88 -19.25 0.39
CA GLU A 95 9.19 -18.63 0.60
C GLU A 95 9.54 -17.73 -0.59
N PRO A 96 10.06 -16.53 -0.34
CA PRO A 96 10.46 -15.60 -1.40
C PRO A 96 11.43 -16.24 -2.38
N THR A 97 11.05 -16.30 -3.65
CA THR A 97 11.85 -16.93 -4.70
C THR A 97 11.68 -16.26 -6.06
N ILE A 98 12.67 -16.40 -6.90
CA ILE A 98 12.55 -16.21 -8.35
C ILE A 98 12.53 -17.60 -8.97
N PRO A 99 11.37 -18.10 -9.43
CA PRO A 99 11.24 -19.42 -10.00
C PRO A 99 11.92 -19.54 -11.37
N GLU A 100 11.86 -20.72 -12.00
CA GLU A 100 12.43 -20.93 -13.33
C GLU A 100 11.78 -20.01 -14.37
N LYS A 101 12.53 -19.68 -15.42
CA LYS A 101 12.09 -18.75 -16.46
C LYS A 101 10.71 -19.12 -17.06
N LYS A 102 10.48 -20.40 -17.33
CA LYS A 102 9.22 -20.87 -17.90
C LYS A 102 8.00 -20.53 -17.02
N GLU A 103 8.16 -20.50 -15.70
CA GLU A 103 7.08 -20.27 -14.74
C GLU A 103 6.72 -18.78 -14.64
N TRP A 104 7.74 -17.92 -14.43
CA TRP A 104 7.44 -16.49 -14.38
C TRP A 104 7.15 -15.91 -15.76
N GLN A 105 7.68 -16.48 -16.86
CA GLN A 105 7.32 -16.08 -18.21
C GLN A 105 5.83 -16.32 -18.48
N PHE A 106 5.30 -17.45 -18.02
CA PHE A 106 3.88 -17.77 -18.13
C PHE A 106 2.99 -16.70 -17.46
N VAL A 107 3.32 -16.27 -16.24
CA VAL A 107 2.60 -15.19 -15.56
C VAL A 107 2.76 -13.86 -16.31
N TYR A 108 3.95 -13.55 -16.81
CA TYR A 108 4.19 -12.37 -17.62
C TYR A 108 3.33 -12.35 -18.89
N ASP A 109 3.24 -13.48 -19.60
CA ASP A 109 2.48 -13.58 -20.84
C ASP A 109 0.98 -13.36 -20.56
N PHE A 110 0.44 -13.94 -19.49
CA PHE A 110 -0.95 -13.68 -19.07
C PHE A 110 -1.19 -12.20 -18.72
N ILE A 111 -0.35 -11.59 -17.87
CA ILE A 111 -0.50 -10.16 -17.56
C ILE A 111 -0.52 -9.33 -18.85
N SER A 112 0.30 -9.71 -19.83
CA SER A 112 0.38 -8.98 -21.10
C SER A 112 -0.88 -9.16 -21.95
N GLU A 113 -1.49 -10.34 -21.91
CA GLU A 113 -2.77 -10.63 -22.56
C GLU A 113 -3.89 -9.78 -21.94
N GLU A 114 -4.03 -9.80 -20.62
CA GLU A 114 -5.06 -9.02 -19.93
C GLU A 114 -4.89 -7.50 -20.11
N LEU A 115 -3.65 -7.01 -20.22
CA LEU A 115 -3.39 -5.60 -20.53
C LEU A 115 -3.85 -5.24 -21.96
N GLU A 116 -3.73 -6.15 -22.89
CA GLU A 116 -4.19 -5.95 -24.27
C GLU A 116 -5.73 -5.97 -24.32
N GLU A 117 -6.37 -6.89 -23.64
CA GLU A 117 -7.83 -6.96 -23.52
C GLU A 117 -8.39 -5.68 -22.88
N TYR A 118 -7.76 -5.18 -21.80
CA TYR A 118 -8.11 -3.89 -21.21
C TYR A 118 -8.06 -2.74 -22.25
N ARG A 119 -7.00 -2.70 -23.06
CA ARG A 119 -6.84 -1.70 -24.10
C ARG A 119 -7.96 -1.79 -25.14
N GLU A 120 -8.23 -2.99 -25.62
CA GLU A 120 -9.26 -3.25 -26.64
C GLU A 120 -10.65 -2.90 -26.12
N ALA A 121 -10.99 -3.29 -24.90
CA ALA A 121 -12.24 -2.94 -24.24
C ALA A 121 -12.44 -1.42 -24.13
N CYS A 122 -11.39 -0.68 -23.76
CA CYS A 122 -11.40 0.78 -23.71
C CYS A 122 -11.63 1.40 -25.10
N GLU A 123 -10.96 0.88 -26.14
CA GLU A 123 -11.11 1.37 -27.51
C GLU A 123 -12.53 1.12 -28.06
N GLN A 124 -13.15 0.03 -27.64
CA GLN A 124 -14.53 -0.34 -28.00
C GLN A 124 -15.59 0.39 -27.16
N GLY A 125 -15.19 0.98 -26.03
CA GLY A 125 -16.09 1.63 -25.09
C GLY A 125 -16.94 0.63 -24.28
N ASP A 126 -16.50 -0.62 -24.16
CA ASP A 126 -17.19 -1.66 -23.42
C ASP A 126 -16.74 -1.67 -21.94
N ILE A 127 -17.58 -1.10 -21.08
CA ILE A 127 -17.29 -0.99 -19.65
C ILE A 127 -17.35 -2.33 -18.92
N VAL A 128 -18.05 -3.32 -19.46
CA VAL A 128 -18.14 -4.66 -18.86
C VAL A 128 -16.83 -5.39 -19.09
N GLU A 129 -16.33 -5.37 -20.32
CA GLU A 129 -15.03 -5.96 -20.67
C GLU A 129 -13.88 -5.22 -19.99
N VAL A 130 -13.96 -3.89 -19.79
CA VAL A 130 -13.00 -3.13 -18.96
C VAL A 130 -12.97 -3.66 -17.53
N LEU A 131 -14.12 -3.96 -16.95
CA LEU A 131 -14.20 -4.50 -15.59
C LEU A 131 -13.61 -5.92 -15.51
N ASP A 132 -13.91 -6.74 -16.49
CA ASP A 132 -13.40 -8.13 -16.60
C ASP A 132 -11.87 -8.13 -16.67
N ALA A 133 -11.30 -7.43 -17.65
CA ALA A 133 -9.84 -7.29 -17.80
C ALA A 133 -9.15 -6.75 -16.53
N LEU A 134 -9.75 -5.79 -15.82
CA LEU A 134 -9.18 -5.31 -14.54
C LEU A 134 -9.23 -6.36 -13.44
N CYS A 135 -10.26 -7.21 -13.40
CA CYS A 135 -10.34 -8.35 -12.49
C CYS A 135 -9.25 -9.37 -12.81
N ASP A 136 -9.06 -9.69 -14.08
CA ASP A 136 -8.08 -10.68 -14.53
C ASP A 136 -6.64 -10.18 -14.36
N ILE A 137 -6.36 -8.91 -14.64
CA ILE A 137 -5.08 -8.28 -14.27
C ILE A 137 -4.80 -8.44 -12.77
N ALA A 138 -5.79 -8.18 -11.90
CA ALA A 138 -5.62 -8.32 -10.46
C ALA A 138 -5.42 -9.79 -10.07
N TYR A 139 -6.18 -10.71 -10.67
CA TYR A 139 -6.09 -12.14 -10.44
C TYR A 139 -4.71 -12.68 -10.80
N VAL A 140 -4.21 -12.33 -11.98
CA VAL A 140 -2.92 -12.82 -12.47
C VAL A 140 -1.76 -12.11 -11.77
N SER A 141 -1.76 -10.78 -11.68
CA SER A 141 -0.62 -10.02 -11.14
C SER A 141 -0.54 -10.11 -9.61
N LEU A 142 -1.61 -9.73 -8.90
CA LEU A 142 -1.63 -9.71 -7.43
C LEU A 142 -1.87 -11.09 -6.83
N GLY A 143 -2.62 -11.95 -7.50
CA GLY A 143 -2.85 -13.32 -7.06
C GLY A 143 -1.72 -14.27 -7.47
N ASN A 144 -1.68 -14.67 -8.74
CA ASN A 144 -0.72 -15.64 -9.24
C ASN A 144 0.74 -15.19 -9.09
N GLY A 145 1.05 -13.93 -9.44
CA GLY A 145 2.39 -13.38 -9.29
C GLY A 145 2.88 -13.43 -7.84
N THR A 146 2.01 -13.06 -6.89
CA THR A 146 2.34 -13.10 -5.46
C THR A 146 2.58 -14.53 -4.97
N MET A 147 1.70 -15.47 -5.34
CA MET A 147 1.85 -16.88 -4.93
C MET A 147 3.03 -17.56 -5.61
N LEU A 148 3.28 -17.26 -6.87
CA LEU A 148 4.43 -17.79 -7.61
C LEU A 148 5.76 -17.40 -6.98
N HIS A 149 5.86 -16.16 -6.46
CA HIS A 149 7.08 -15.63 -5.87
C HIS A 149 7.17 -15.82 -4.34
N GLY A 150 6.18 -16.44 -3.69
CA GLY A 150 6.16 -16.67 -2.24
C GLY A 150 6.07 -15.37 -1.43
N LEU A 151 5.31 -14.40 -1.92
CA LEU A 151 5.22 -13.06 -1.34
C LEU A 151 3.90 -12.80 -0.60
N LYS A 152 3.09 -13.83 -0.32
CA LYS A 152 1.78 -13.70 0.30
C LYS A 152 1.82 -12.79 1.54
N ASP A 153 2.71 -13.06 2.48
CA ASP A 153 2.81 -12.30 3.74
C ASP A 153 3.48 -10.93 3.60
N LYS A 154 4.00 -10.61 2.41
CA LYS A 154 4.77 -9.38 2.17
C LYS A 154 4.02 -8.37 1.30
N ILE A 155 3.09 -8.83 0.44
CA ILE A 155 2.49 -7.96 -0.58
C ILE A 155 1.71 -6.79 0.03
N TRP A 156 0.90 -7.04 1.07
CA TRP A 156 0.11 -5.98 1.68
C TRP A 156 0.96 -4.93 2.41
N PRO A 157 1.87 -5.31 3.34
CA PRO A 157 2.75 -4.33 3.98
C PRO A 157 3.66 -3.60 2.96
N ALA A 158 4.11 -4.28 1.91
CA ALA A 158 4.87 -3.63 0.85
C ALA A 158 4.02 -2.61 0.06
N TYR A 159 2.75 -2.94 -0.22
CA TYR A 159 1.82 -2.01 -0.86
C TYR A 159 1.57 -0.77 0.01
N GLN A 160 1.40 -0.95 1.32
CA GLN A 160 1.25 0.17 2.26
C GLN A 160 2.48 1.07 2.28
N GLU A 161 3.68 0.50 2.27
CA GLU A 161 4.93 1.26 2.19
C GLU A 161 5.02 2.07 0.87
N VAL A 162 4.62 1.46 -0.25
CA VAL A 162 4.53 2.16 -1.55
C VAL A 162 3.49 3.27 -1.49
N GLN A 163 2.34 3.04 -0.86
CA GLN A 163 1.31 4.05 -0.68
C GLN A 163 1.80 5.21 0.19
N ALA A 164 2.45 4.94 1.31
CA ALA A 164 3.04 5.97 2.17
C ALA A 164 4.08 6.80 1.40
N SER A 165 4.94 6.16 0.63
CA SER A 165 5.88 6.84 -0.28
C SER A 165 5.15 7.71 -1.31
N ASN A 166 4.08 7.24 -1.91
CA ASN A 166 3.28 8.02 -2.86
C ASN A 166 2.64 9.24 -2.21
N MET A 167 2.08 9.09 -1.02
CA MET A 167 1.49 10.18 -0.25
C MET A 167 2.52 11.24 0.18
N SER A 168 3.77 10.85 0.39
CA SER A 168 4.86 11.78 0.70
C SER A 168 5.26 12.72 -0.45
N LYS A 169 4.64 12.58 -1.62
CA LYS A 169 4.78 13.53 -2.72
C LYS A 169 4.06 14.86 -2.43
N ALA A 170 3.02 14.85 -1.59
CA ALA A 170 2.31 16.05 -1.18
C ALA A 170 3.14 16.87 -0.17
N CYS A 171 3.10 18.20 -0.29
CA CYS A 171 3.65 19.10 0.69
C CYS A 171 2.60 19.41 1.77
N LYS A 172 3.03 19.52 3.03
CA LYS A 172 2.16 19.77 4.18
C LYS A 172 1.97 21.26 4.47
N THR A 173 2.94 22.09 4.08
CA THR A 173 2.88 23.55 4.25
C THR A 173 3.14 24.27 2.94
N GLU A 174 2.74 25.53 2.88
CA GLU A 174 2.98 26.39 1.72
C GLU A 174 4.46 26.64 1.51
N GLU A 175 5.23 26.82 2.60
CA GLU A 175 6.68 27.01 2.54
C GLU A 175 7.37 25.78 1.94
N GLU A 176 6.93 24.57 2.33
CA GLU A 176 7.42 23.34 1.74
C GLU A 176 7.10 23.27 0.23
N ALA A 177 5.91 23.71 -0.16
CA ALA A 177 5.52 23.75 -1.57
C ALA A 177 6.37 24.74 -2.37
N ILE A 178 6.60 25.95 -1.86
CA ILE A 178 7.46 26.97 -2.47
C ILE A 178 8.88 26.44 -2.67
N LEU A 179 9.47 25.85 -1.63
CA LEU A 179 10.81 25.25 -1.72
C LEU A 179 10.86 24.08 -2.71
N THR A 180 9.78 23.30 -2.76
CA THR A 180 9.67 22.18 -3.72
C THR A 180 9.60 22.70 -5.15
N VAL A 181 8.79 23.74 -5.42
CA VAL A 181 8.70 24.37 -6.75
C VAL A 181 10.09 24.85 -7.18
N SER A 182 10.78 25.62 -6.35
CA SER A 182 12.13 26.12 -6.68
C SER A 182 13.09 24.99 -7.04
N LYS A 183 13.20 23.98 -6.15
CA LYS A 183 14.09 22.86 -6.34
C LYS A 183 13.75 22.03 -7.59
N ARG A 184 12.48 21.75 -7.82
CA ARG A 184 12.07 20.91 -8.97
C ARG A 184 12.18 21.66 -10.29
N SER A 185 11.90 22.98 -10.30
CA SER A 185 12.11 23.79 -11.50
C SER A 185 13.58 23.82 -11.92
N GLU A 186 14.49 23.97 -10.96
CA GLU A 186 15.92 23.94 -11.21
C GLU A 186 16.38 22.55 -11.72
N GLU A 187 16.03 21.47 -11.01
CA GLU A 187 16.43 20.09 -11.37
C GLU A 187 15.89 19.64 -12.74
N GLN A 188 14.72 20.11 -13.14
CA GLN A 188 14.09 19.70 -14.39
C GLN A 188 14.39 20.64 -15.56
N GLY A 189 14.89 21.85 -15.28
CA GLY A 189 15.00 22.91 -16.28
C GLY A 189 13.65 23.37 -16.83
N GLU A 190 12.56 23.14 -16.10
CA GLU A 190 11.17 23.40 -16.49
C GLU A 190 10.37 24.02 -15.33
N ALA A 191 9.42 24.91 -15.67
CA ALA A 191 8.59 25.55 -14.66
C ALA A 191 7.70 24.54 -13.90
N CYS A 192 7.66 24.70 -12.59
CA CYS A 192 6.72 24.04 -11.70
C CYS A 192 5.84 25.09 -11.02
N HIS A 193 4.66 24.68 -10.58
CA HIS A 193 3.77 25.46 -9.73
C HIS A 193 3.13 24.56 -8.69
N PHE A 194 2.51 25.14 -7.67
CA PHE A 194 1.74 24.36 -6.70
C PHE A 194 0.30 24.83 -6.63
N GLU A 195 -0.56 23.91 -6.18
CA GLU A 195 -1.98 24.18 -5.89
C GLU A 195 -2.26 23.76 -4.44
N LYS A 196 -3.00 24.57 -3.68
CA LYS A 196 -3.54 24.20 -2.38
C LYS A 196 -4.82 23.39 -2.61
N ILE A 197 -4.80 22.10 -2.27
CA ILE A 197 -5.94 21.20 -2.43
C ILE A 197 -6.84 21.19 -1.19
N ALA A 198 -6.23 21.31 -0.01
CA ALA A 198 -6.90 21.41 1.27
C ALA A 198 -5.96 22.05 2.31
N GLU A 199 -6.45 22.27 3.54
CA GLU A 199 -5.60 22.67 4.63
C GLU A 199 -4.52 21.60 4.87
N GLY A 200 -3.26 22.03 5.02
CA GLY A 200 -2.11 21.14 5.18
C GLY A 200 -1.83 20.23 3.96
N ARG A 201 -2.34 20.57 2.77
CA ARG A 201 -2.15 19.75 1.56
C ARG A 201 -1.92 20.62 0.33
N TYR A 202 -0.69 20.61 -0.16
CA TYR A 202 -0.24 21.34 -1.34
C TYR A 202 0.41 20.37 -2.31
N ILE A 203 0.03 20.44 -3.57
CA ILE A 203 0.57 19.56 -4.62
C ILE A 203 1.37 20.39 -5.61
N VAL A 204 2.59 19.98 -5.85
CA VAL A 204 3.47 20.61 -6.85
C VAL A 204 3.36 19.87 -8.16
N TYR A 205 3.13 20.63 -9.23
CA TYR A 205 3.00 20.11 -10.58
C TYR A 205 4.10 20.66 -11.48
N ARG A 206 4.54 19.83 -12.42
CA ARG A 206 5.26 20.32 -13.58
C ARG A 206 4.25 21.02 -14.50
N THR A 207 4.53 22.27 -14.88
CA THR A 207 3.54 23.13 -15.55
C THR A 207 3.11 22.60 -16.92
N ARG A 208 4.05 22.00 -17.66
CA ARG A 208 3.83 21.52 -19.03
C ARG A 208 2.75 20.43 -19.14
N ASP A 209 2.78 19.44 -18.26
CA ASP A 209 1.99 18.22 -18.39
C ASP A 209 1.23 17.81 -17.12
N LYS A 210 1.20 18.70 -16.14
CA LYS A 210 0.51 18.47 -14.85
C LYS A 210 1.03 17.26 -14.07
N LYS A 211 2.24 16.77 -14.36
CA LYS A 211 2.85 15.68 -13.60
C LYS A 211 3.10 16.12 -12.17
N VAL A 212 2.61 15.32 -11.22
CA VAL A 212 2.88 15.52 -9.79
C VAL A 212 4.38 15.36 -9.52
N MET A 213 4.97 16.39 -8.91
CA MET A 213 6.38 16.41 -8.52
C MET A 213 6.53 15.90 -7.09
N LYS A 214 7.69 15.33 -6.80
CA LYS A 214 8.02 14.85 -5.45
C LYS A 214 8.34 16.03 -4.54
N SER A 215 7.66 16.13 -3.38
CA SER A 215 8.03 17.06 -2.32
C SER A 215 9.53 16.96 -1.99
N ILE A 216 10.10 17.99 -1.43
CA ILE A 216 11.45 17.95 -0.85
C ILE A 216 11.56 16.95 0.31
N LYS A 217 10.43 16.59 0.93
CA LYS A 217 10.32 15.58 1.99
C LYS A 217 9.91 14.19 1.48
N TYR A 218 9.83 14.02 0.15
CA TYR A 218 9.54 12.71 -0.43
C TYR A 218 10.58 11.68 -0.02
N PHE A 219 10.12 10.51 0.40
CA PHE A 219 10.95 9.34 0.66
C PHE A 219 10.63 8.20 -0.32
N ARG A 220 11.63 7.40 -0.63
CA ARG A 220 11.47 6.19 -1.46
C ARG A 220 10.99 5.03 -0.58
N PRO A 221 10.10 4.15 -1.10
CA PRO A 221 9.69 2.99 -0.33
C PRO A 221 10.89 2.08 -0.04
N ASN A 222 10.99 1.63 1.21
CA ASN A 222 12.04 0.71 1.64
C ASN A 222 11.54 -0.74 1.59
N LEU A 223 11.42 -1.31 0.38
CA LEU A 223 10.92 -2.68 0.23
C LEU A 223 11.90 -3.75 0.74
N LYS A 224 13.20 -3.42 0.89
CA LYS A 224 14.20 -4.35 1.43
C LYS A 224 13.90 -4.77 2.86
N GLN A 225 13.24 -3.93 3.66
CA GLN A 225 12.87 -4.25 5.04
C GLN A 225 12.02 -5.52 5.19
N PHE A 226 11.31 -5.93 4.13
CA PHE A 226 10.47 -7.13 4.13
C PHE A 226 11.24 -8.43 3.85
N PHE A 227 12.54 -8.35 3.56
CA PHE A 227 13.42 -9.49 3.23
C PHE A 227 14.63 -9.62 4.17
N ASN A 228 14.79 -8.69 5.09
CA ASN A 228 15.85 -8.77 6.10
C ASN A 228 15.27 -9.51 7.31
N ASP A 229 15.84 -10.68 7.57
CA ASP A 229 15.67 -11.43 8.82
C ASP A 229 16.64 -10.94 9.89
#